data_43f8d5517e031684ba2a3ef405cfb289
#
_entry.id   43f8d5517e031684ba2a3ef405cfb289
#
_cell.length_a   1.000
_cell.length_b   1.000
_cell.length_c   1.000
_cell.angle_alpha   90.00
_cell.angle_beta   90.00
_cell.angle_gamma   90.00
#
_symmetry.space_group_name_H-M   'P 1'
#
loop_
_entity.id
_entity.type
_entity.pdbx_description
1 polymer ?
#
loop_
_entity_poly.entity_id
_entity_poly.type
_entity_poly.pdbx_seq_one_letter_code
_entity_poly.pdbx_strand_id
1 'polypeptide(L)'
;MKFGLEGSSDSSLSEALGFSEAVVEVGLTHPGVRRVMAPAGGTVSFLVSLDDERITDLEVEIGLGHRGFEKEVEAVPWHRAFPYVARLGYAGGIMAEVGFCLAVEALGEVALPDRAIWLRMLGSEVARISDHFARLTVVSAAIGLRSAEGVAQQGESIAAGLLHCVMGGGPFAGWVRLGGVARPLPEDFGLRWQAARKDIEAILERFSLVSVDNPSCQKRLRGVAVLSAQECVSWGVTGPSIRAAGTPFDVRRDAPYLAYGSVDFDIPIGETGDNFDRLLVIVEEIRQSLRIIDQCQRLLVSLGPGAIRLSLPGWCEVENTGEPAGETLVLDGPRIGPGEVASSVESSTGELGFFLVSDGEVLPRRIHCRGPSFLHAQAMPAMLRGTHLDDLLPTAALLHLVSGECDR
;
A
#
# COMPACT_ATOMS: atom_id res chain seq x y z
N MET A 1 15.78 -17.09 -29.77
CA MET A 1 16.66 -16.15 -29.12
C MET A 1 17.16 -16.83 -27.84
N LYS A 2 18.43 -17.22 -27.81
CA LYS A 2 19.02 -17.84 -26.62
C LYS A 2 19.25 -16.76 -25.59
N PHE A 3 18.55 -16.82 -24.45
CA PHE A 3 18.84 -15.99 -23.30
C PHE A 3 20.12 -16.53 -22.66
N GLY A 4 21.13 -15.66 -22.57
CA GLY A 4 22.37 -15.97 -21.88
C GLY A 4 22.11 -16.11 -20.39
N LEU A 5 22.14 -17.33 -19.90
CA LEU A 5 22.40 -17.66 -18.52
C LEU A 5 23.92 -17.55 -18.34
N GLU A 6 24.41 -16.39 -17.93
CA GLU A 6 25.74 -16.30 -17.32
C GLU A 6 25.64 -16.73 -15.86
N GLY A 7 25.30 -18.00 -15.64
CA GLY A 7 25.68 -18.71 -14.45
C GLY A 7 26.99 -19.43 -14.77
N SER A 8 28.04 -19.20 -14.02
CA SER A 8 29.23 -20.02 -14.05
C SER A 8 28.86 -21.45 -13.66
N SER A 9 28.50 -22.25 -14.67
CA SER A 9 28.30 -23.69 -14.49
C SER A 9 29.66 -24.33 -14.27
N ASP A 10 30.12 -24.29 -13.05
CA ASP A 10 31.18 -25.18 -12.60
C ASP A 10 30.57 -26.55 -12.33
N SER A 11 30.21 -27.24 -13.43
CA SER A 11 29.64 -28.59 -13.40
C SER A 11 30.58 -29.60 -12.68
N SER A 12 31.85 -29.27 -12.54
CA SER A 12 32.83 -30.08 -11.82
C SER A 12 32.72 -29.98 -10.30
N LEU A 13 32.26 -28.84 -9.78
CA LEU A 13 32.07 -28.65 -8.35
C LEU A 13 30.72 -29.23 -7.86
N SER A 14 29.68 -29.15 -8.65
CA SER A 14 28.36 -29.72 -8.30
C SER A 14 28.40 -31.25 -8.30
N GLU A 15 29.07 -31.89 -9.26
CA GLU A 15 29.29 -33.34 -9.29
C GLU A 15 30.17 -33.85 -8.15
N ALA A 16 31.20 -33.07 -7.75
CA ALA A 16 32.10 -33.43 -6.67
C ALA A 16 31.49 -33.27 -5.27
N LEU A 17 30.47 -32.43 -5.11
CA LEU A 17 29.78 -32.14 -3.84
C LEU A 17 28.44 -32.84 -3.70
N GLY A 18 27.95 -33.54 -4.76
CA GLY A 18 26.67 -34.25 -4.73
C GLY A 18 25.43 -33.36 -4.59
N PHE A 19 25.52 -32.08 -4.95
CA PHE A 19 24.39 -31.17 -4.95
C PHE A 19 23.70 -31.18 -6.31
N SER A 20 22.44 -31.62 -6.32
CA SER A 20 21.52 -31.47 -7.45
C SER A 20 20.77 -30.13 -7.40
N GLU A 21 21.08 -29.27 -6.46
CA GLU A 21 20.40 -28.00 -6.24
C GLU A 21 20.94 -26.91 -7.18
N ALA A 22 20.03 -26.32 -7.97
CA ALA A 22 20.31 -25.12 -8.74
C ALA A 22 19.94 -23.89 -7.90
N VAL A 23 20.84 -22.88 -7.88
CA VAL A 23 20.56 -21.57 -7.28
C VAL A 23 20.27 -20.56 -8.39
N VAL A 24 19.12 -19.91 -8.34
CA VAL A 24 18.68 -18.92 -9.32
C VAL A 24 18.45 -17.58 -8.63
N GLU A 25 19.11 -16.55 -9.13
CA GLU A 25 18.80 -15.17 -8.75
C GLU A 25 17.67 -14.62 -9.62
N VAL A 26 16.56 -14.24 -8.98
CA VAL A 26 15.43 -13.56 -9.62
C VAL A 26 15.47 -12.10 -9.17
N GLY A 27 16.44 -11.36 -9.69
CA GLY A 27 16.76 -10.00 -9.28
C GLY A 27 16.21 -8.92 -10.21
N LEU A 28 16.69 -7.69 -10.06
CA LEU A 28 16.26 -6.48 -10.76
C LEU A 28 16.33 -6.54 -12.27
N THR A 29 17.26 -7.31 -12.82
CA THR A 29 17.43 -7.49 -14.25
C THR A 29 16.40 -8.45 -14.84
N HIS A 30 15.74 -9.27 -14.00
CA HIS A 30 14.73 -10.20 -14.45
C HIS A 30 13.46 -9.47 -14.92
N PRO A 31 12.98 -9.65 -16.16
CA PRO A 31 11.83 -8.90 -16.70
C PRO A 31 10.56 -9.04 -15.87
N GLY A 32 10.33 -10.20 -15.25
CA GLY A 32 9.20 -10.48 -14.37
C GLY A 32 9.27 -9.66 -13.07
N VAL A 33 10.44 -9.62 -12.43
CA VAL A 33 10.65 -8.81 -11.21
C VAL A 33 10.45 -7.33 -11.49
N ARG A 34 11.05 -6.81 -12.55
CA ARG A 34 10.84 -5.40 -12.94
C ARG A 34 9.37 -5.09 -13.16
N ARG A 35 8.60 -6.02 -13.72
CA ARG A 35 7.16 -5.83 -13.97
C ARG A 35 6.34 -5.89 -12.68
N VAL A 36 6.69 -6.76 -11.74
CA VAL A 36 6.02 -6.94 -10.44
C VAL A 36 6.39 -5.83 -9.47
N MET A 37 7.66 -5.42 -9.44
CA MET A 37 8.18 -4.49 -8.44
C MET A 37 8.26 -3.04 -8.92
N ALA A 38 8.38 -2.79 -10.24
CA ALA A 38 8.47 -1.43 -10.76
C ALA A 38 7.28 -0.53 -10.38
N PRO A 39 6.02 -1.01 -10.39
CA PRO A 39 4.91 -0.22 -9.90
C PRO A 39 5.04 0.13 -8.42
N ALA A 40 5.55 -0.78 -7.60
CA ALA A 40 5.75 -0.57 -6.17
C ALA A 40 6.97 0.32 -5.84
N GLY A 41 7.66 0.83 -6.85
CA GLY A 41 8.74 1.80 -6.68
C GLY A 41 9.98 1.25 -6.02
N GLY A 42 10.27 -0.07 -6.15
CA GLY A 42 11.34 -0.65 -5.40
C GLY A 42 12.07 -1.83 -6.00
N THR A 43 13.05 -2.25 -5.26
CA THR A 43 14.04 -3.25 -5.64
C THR A 43 14.03 -4.32 -4.57
N VAL A 44 13.34 -5.41 -4.86
CA VAL A 44 13.45 -6.65 -4.10
C VAL A 44 14.05 -7.68 -5.03
N SER A 45 15.06 -8.44 -4.58
CA SER A 45 15.55 -9.61 -5.29
C SER A 45 15.30 -10.88 -4.49
N PHE A 46 15.31 -11.98 -5.20
CA PHE A 46 15.05 -13.30 -4.63
C PHE A 46 16.20 -14.22 -5.01
N LEU A 47 16.83 -14.83 -4.01
CA LEU A 47 17.77 -15.91 -4.21
C LEU A 47 17.03 -17.22 -3.93
N VAL A 48 16.88 -18.05 -4.95
CA VAL A 48 16.01 -19.22 -4.92
C VAL A 48 16.86 -20.48 -5.12
N SER A 49 16.83 -21.39 -4.15
CA SER A 49 17.38 -22.74 -4.29
C SER A 49 16.30 -23.68 -4.81
N LEU A 50 16.63 -24.47 -5.80
CA LEU A 50 15.70 -25.35 -6.50
C LEU A 50 16.17 -26.80 -6.49
N ASP A 51 15.21 -27.71 -6.29
CA ASP A 51 15.32 -29.12 -6.65
C ASP A 51 14.31 -29.38 -7.79
N ASP A 52 14.83 -29.66 -8.99
CA ASP A 52 14.09 -29.54 -10.26
C ASP A 52 13.50 -28.12 -10.43
N GLU A 53 12.18 -28.03 -10.37
CA GLU A 53 11.43 -26.77 -10.53
C GLU A 53 10.78 -26.34 -9.20
N ARG A 54 11.09 -27.04 -8.08
CA ARG A 54 10.53 -26.76 -6.76
C ARG A 54 11.49 -25.95 -5.89
N ILE A 55 10.94 -24.96 -5.21
CA ILE A 55 11.66 -24.10 -4.28
C ILE A 55 11.99 -24.92 -3.02
N THR A 56 13.25 -25.17 -2.77
CA THR A 56 13.76 -25.80 -1.52
C THR A 56 14.06 -24.76 -0.48
N ASP A 57 14.62 -23.61 -0.90
CA ASP A 57 14.87 -22.47 -0.05
C ASP A 57 14.71 -21.16 -0.81
N LEU A 58 14.39 -20.08 -0.08
CA LEU A 58 14.17 -18.74 -0.62
C LEU A 58 14.74 -17.71 0.33
N GLU A 59 15.62 -16.87 -0.17
CA GLU A 59 16.05 -15.65 0.48
C GLU A 59 15.47 -14.43 -0.23
N VAL A 60 14.84 -13.55 0.53
CA VAL A 60 14.26 -12.30 0.01
C VAL A 60 15.19 -11.16 0.37
N GLU A 61 15.90 -10.64 -0.60
CA GLU A 61 16.81 -9.51 -0.43
C GLU A 61 16.04 -8.19 -0.50
N ILE A 62 15.96 -7.51 0.62
CA ILE A 62 15.39 -6.17 0.78
C ILE A 62 16.47 -5.21 1.25
N GLY A 63 16.19 -3.91 1.24
CA GLY A 63 17.15 -2.89 1.69
C GLY A 63 17.93 -2.23 0.55
N LEU A 64 17.76 -2.66 -0.70
CA LEU A 64 18.47 -2.10 -1.86
C LEU A 64 18.09 -0.62 -2.12
N GLY A 65 16.90 -0.19 -1.69
CA GLY A 65 16.43 1.18 -1.76
C GLY A 65 16.50 1.93 -0.41
N HIS A 66 17.23 1.40 0.58
CA HIS A 66 17.30 2.00 1.92
C HIS A 66 17.79 3.45 1.89
N ARG A 67 17.02 4.33 2.56
CA ARG A 67 17.23 5.79 2.56
C ARG A 67 17.52 6.36 3.95
N GLY A 68 17.60 5.50 4.97
CA GLY A 68 17.68 5.97 6.35
C GLY A 68 16.46 6.77 6.78
N PHE A 69 15.27 6.44 6.25
CA PHE A 69 14.02 7.19 6.36
C PHE A 69 13.77 7.70 7.79
N GLU A 70 13.84 6.81 8.77
CA GLU A 70 13.57 7.17 10.17
C GLU A 70 14.56 8.22 10.68
N LYS A 71 15.85 8.10 10.33
CA LYS A 71 16.89 9.04 10.75
C LYS A 71 16.85 10.35 10.00
N GLU A 72 16.52 10.33 8.73
CA GLU A 72 16.31 11.54 7.94
C GLU A 72 15.13 12.36 8.46
N VAL A 73 14.02 11.71 8.84
CA VAL A 73 12.85 12.39 9.42
C VAL A 73 13.17 12.95 10.81
N GLU A 74 13.99 12.29 11.64
CA GLU A 74 14.44 12.82 12.93
C GLU A 74 15.30 14.09 12.78
N ALA A 75 15.88 14.31 11.60
CA ALA A 75 16.75 15.48 11.31
C ALA A 75 16.00 16.67 10.70
N VAL A 76 14.70 16.54 10.41
CA VAL A 76 13.90 17.60 9.80
C VAL A 76 12.68 17.94 10.68
N PRO A 77 12.17 19.20 10.61
CA PRO A 77 10.93 19.57 11.30
C PRO A 77 9.74 18.70 10.88
N TRP A 78 8.79 18.46 11.81
CA TRP A 78 7.63 17.60 11.62
C TRP A 78 6.91 17.81 10.28
N HIS A 79 6.71 19.06 9.86
CA HIS A 79 6.03 19.39 8.61
C HIS A 79 6.85 19.12 7.34
N ARG A 80 8.16 18.86 7.47
CA ARG A 80 9.04 18.50 6.35
C ARG A 80 9.24 16.99 6.16
N ALA A 81 8.62 16.19 7.01
CA ALA A 81 8.68 14.72 6.91
C ALA A 81 7.93 14.14 5.69
N PHE A 82 6.96 14.88 5.13
CA PHE A 82 6.06 14.38 4.07
C PHE A 82 6.74 13.78 2.85
N PRO A 83 7.81 14.37 2.26
CA PRO A 83 8.48 13.77 1.10
C PRO A 83 9.09 12.39 1.39
N TYR A 84 9.43 12.13 2.65
CA TYR A 84 9.93 10.84 3.10
C TYR A 84 8.79 9.86 3.35
N VAL A 85 7.75 10.29 4.06
CA VAL A 85 6.57 9.49 4.43
C VAL A 85 5.76 9.07 3.19
N ALA A 86 5.55 9.98 2.25
CA ALA A 86 4.80 9.69 1.01
C ALA A 86 5.38 8.52 0.20
N ARG A 87 6.67 8.24 0.34
CA ARG A 87 7.34 7.14 -0.34
C ARG A 87 7.24 5.79 0.36
N LEU A 88 6.56 5.72 1.49
CA LEU A 88 6.21 4.45 2.14
C LEU A 88 5.05 3.75 1.42
N GLY A 89 4.19 4.51 0.73
CA GLY A 89 3.04 3.97 -0.02
C GLY A 89 3.28 3.94 -1.53
N TYR A 90 2.48 3.13 -2.22
CA TYR A 90 2.54 3.01 -3.69
C TYR A 90 1.80 4.16 -4.40
N ALA A 91 0.49 4.31 -4.20
CA ALA A 91 -0.33 5.31 -4.90
C ALA A 91 -0.21 6.71 -4.28
N GLY A 92 0.97 7.29 -4.36
CA GLY A 92 1.23 8.65 -3.87
C GLY A 92 1.29 8.79 -2.36
N GLY A 93 1.26 7.68 -1.61
CA GLY A 93 1.52 7.67 -0.17
C GLY A 93 0.45 8.28 0.73
N ILE A 94 -0.77 8.59 0.21
CA ILE A 94 -1.83 9.26 1.00
C ILE A 94 -2.09 8.53 2.34
N MET A 95 -2.19 7.21 2.33
CA MET A 95 -2.46 6.44 3.55
C MET A 95 -1.31 6.55 4.56
N ALA A 96 -0.07 6.56 4.07
CA ALA A 96 1.10 6.77 4.93
C ALA A 96 1.15 8.21 5.49
N GLU A 97 0.86 9.21 4.65
CA GLU A 97 0.74 10.61 5.09
C GLU A 97 -0.37 10.77 6.14
N VAL A 98 -1.53 10.10 5.97
CA VAL A 98 -2.63 10.10 6.95
C VAL A 98 -2.17 9.48 8.26
N GLY A 99 -1.53 8.30 8.23
CA GLY A 99 -1.03 7.62 9.43
C GLY A 99 -0.04 8.46 10.21
N PHE A 100 0.92 9.07 9.51
CA PHE A 100 1.89 9.98 10.11
C PHE A 100 1.22 11.23 10.71
N CYS A 101 0.30 11.88 9.96
CA CYS A 101 -0.41 13.05 10.46
C CYS A 101 -1.23 12.73 11.71
N LEU A 102 -1.97 11.62 11.71
CA LEU A 102 -2.77 11.22 12.88
C LEU A 102 -1.89 11.00 14.12
N ALA A 103 -0.71 10.42 13.96
CA ALA A 103 0.23 10.24 15.06
C ALA A 103 0.74 11.59 15.59
N VAL A 104 1.17 12.50 14.71
CA VAL A 104 1.64 13.84 15.11
C VAL A 104 0.51 14.68 15.72
N GLU A 105 -0.69 14.62 15.14
CA GLU A 105 -1.88 15.35 15.63
C GLU A 105 -2.36 14.83 16.96
N ALA A 106 -2.30 13.52 17.21
CA ALA A 106 -2.60 12.94 18.52
C ALA A 106 -1.58 13.38 19.57
N LEU A 107 -0.29 13.39 19.24
CA LEU A 107 0.78 13.86 20.13
C LEU A 107 0.66 15.35 20.43
N GLY A 108 0.18 16.16 19.46
CA GLY A 108 -0.07 17.59 19.62
C GLY A 108 -1.47 17.94 20.13
N GLU A 109 -2.30 16.95 20.47
CA GLU A 109 -3.71 17.12 20.93
C GLU A 109 -4.56 17.97 19.97
N VAL A 110 -4.36 17.79 18.66
CA VAL A 110 -4.99 18.59 17.60
C VAL A 110 -6.29 17.97 17.14
N ALA A 111 -7.40 18.69 17.25
CA ALA A 111 -8.69 18.28 16.70
C ALA A 111 -8.84 18.76 15.24
N LEU A 112 -9.08 17.83 14.34
CA LEU A 112 -9.27 18.13 12.92
C LEU A 112 -10.65 18.71 12.61
N PRO A 113 -10.77 19.60 11.60
CA PRO A 113 -12.09 19.97 11.08
C PRO A 113 -12.81 18.76 10.49
N ASP A 114 -14.13 18.64 10.70
CA ASP A 114 -14.93 17.54 10.19
C ASP A 114 -14.73 17.31 8.68
N ARG A 115 -14.71 18.40 7.91
CA ARG A 115 -14.52 18.31 6.47
C ARG A 115 -13.15 17.71 6.10
N ALA A 116 -12.10 18.01 6.85
CA ALA A 116 -10.76 17.44 6.63
C ALA A 116 -10.73 15.93 6.91
N ILE A 117 -11.45 15.47 7.94
CA ILE A 117 -11.59 14.05 8.27
C ILE A 117 -12.16 13.27 7.09
N TRP A 118 -13.30 13.74 6.54
CA TRP A 118 -13.95 13.09 5.41
C TRP A 118 -13.16 13.16 4.12
N LEU A 119 -12.43 14.26 3.87
CA LEU A 119 -11.54 14.39 2.72
C LEU A 119 -10.38 13.40 2.79
N ARG A 120 -9.72 13.29 3.95
CA ARG A 120 -8.62 12.30 4.14
C ARG A 120 -9.12 10.88 3.95
N MET A 121 -10.30 10.54 4.47
CA MET A 121 -10.88 9.22 4.31
C MET A 121 -11.19 8.92 2.84
N LEU A 122 -11.82 9.84 2.12
CA LEU A 122 -12.09 9.73 0.69
C LEU A 122 -10.79 9.52 -0.11
N GLY A 123 -9.77 10.35 0.16
CA GLY A 123 -8.47 10.24 -0.51
C GLY A 123 -7.79 8.89 -0.26
N SER A 124 -7.86 8.38 0.97
CA SER A 124 -7.31 7.07 1.34
C SER A 124 -7.98 5.93 0.57
N GLU A 125 -9.30 5.97 0.41
CA GLU A 125 -10.03 4.92 -0.32
C GLU A 125 -9.83 5.02 -1.84
N VAL A 126 -9.69 6.22 -2.41
CA VAL A 126 -9.29 6.37 -3.83
C VAL A 126 -7.88 5.82 -4.06
N ALA A 127 -6.95 6.08 -3.14
CA ALA A 127 -5.60 5.52 -3.20
C ALA A 127 -5.62 3.97 -3.09
N ARG A 128 -6.45 3.42 -2.19
CA ARG A 128 -6.62 1.96 -2.05
C ARG A 128 -7.12 1.31 -3.33
N ILE A 129 -8.13 1.88 -3.99
CA ILE A 129 -8.63 1.39 -5.30
C ILE A 129 -7.50 1.39 -6.33
N SER A 130 -6.70 2.47 -6.40
CA SER A 130 -5.58 2.58 -7.34
C SER A 130 -4.52 1.50 -7.08
N ASP A 131 -4.12 1.30 -5.82
CA ASP A 131 -3.16 0.28 -5.42
C ASP A 131 -3.65 -1.14 -5.73
N HIS A 132 -4.90 -1.41 -5.46
CA HIS A 132 -5.48 -2.73 -5.72
C HIS A 132 -5.56 -3.04 -7.21
N PHE A 133 -5.95 -2.09 -8.07
CA PHE A 133 -5.92 -2.31 -9.52
C PHE A 133 -4.51 -2.50 -10.06
N ALA A 134 -3.53 -1.74 -9.57
CA ALA A 134 -2.13 -1.96 -9.91
C ALA A 134 -1.68 -3.39 -9.56
N ARG A 135 -2.07 -3.87 -8.37
CA ARG A 135 -1.81 -5.26 -7.93
C ARG A 135 -2.49 -6.28 -8.83
N LEU A 136 -3.78 -6.08 -9.19
CA LEU A 136 -4.50 -6.95 -10.11
C LEU A 136 -3.87 -6.99 -11.51
N THR A 137 -3.36 -5.85 -12.00
CA THR A 137 -2.60 -5.77 -13.26
C THR A 137 -1.37 -6.65 -13.19
N VAL A 138 -0.59 -6.52 -12.14
CA VAL A 138 0.69 -7.22 -11.96
C VAL A 138 0.49 -8.72 -11.78
N VAL A 139 -0.42 -9.16 -10.92
CA VAL A 139 -0.67 -10.60 -10.71
C VAL A 139 -1.20 -11.26 -11.98
N SER A 140 -2.09 -10.59 -12.73
CA SER A 140 -2.59 -11.11 -14.02
C SER A 140 -1.47 -11.29 -15.04
N ALA A 141 -0.52 -10.35 -15.08
CA ALA A 141 0.68 -10.46 -15.90
C ALA A 141 1.57 -11.63 -15.47
N ALA A 142 1.78 -11.80 -14.16
CA ALA A 142 2.64 -12.84 -13.58
C ALA A 142 2.13 -14.26 -13.88
N ILE A 143 0.80 -14.45 -13.89
CA ILE A 143 0.19 -15.76 -14.26
C ILE A 143 -0.13 -15.89 -15.75
N GLY A 144 0.26 -14.91 -16.58
CA GLY A 144 0.10 -14.96 -18.03
C GLY A 144 -1.30 -14.68 -18.57
N LEU A 145 -2.23 -14.18 -17.75
CA LEU A 145 -3.61 -13.86 -18.15
C LEU A 145 -3.72 -12.47 -18.78
N ARG A 146 -3.33 -12.34 -20.04
CA ARG A 146 -3.30 -11.05 -20.76
C ARG A 146 -4.64 -10.32 -20.83
N SER A 147 -5.76 -11.05 -20.93
CA SER A 147 -7.09 -10.44 -20.94
C SER A 147 -7.42 -9.79 -19.59
N ALA A 148 -7.10 -10.48 -18.49
CA ALA A 148 -7.29 -9.95 -17.13
C ALA A 148 -6.37 -8.75 -16.87
N GLU A 149 -5.10 -8.85 -17.30
CA GLU A 149 -4.13 -7.73 -17.23
C GLU A 149 -4.68 -6.48 -17.91
N GLY A 150 -5.16 -6.58 -19.15
CA GLY A 150 -5.71 -5.43 -19.89
C GLY A 150 -6.97 -4.84 -19.25
N VAL A 151 -7.82 -5.68 -18.63
CA VAL A 151 -9.02 -5.20 -17.90
C VAL A 151 -8.62 -4.50 -16.61
N ALA A 152 -7.71 -5.07 -15.83
CA ALA A 152 -7.22 -4.45 -14.59
C ALA A 152 -6.50 -3.12 -14.87
N GLN A 153 -5.71 -3.03 -15.94
CA GLN A 153 -5.02 -1.80 -16.35
C GLN A 153 -5.99 -0.67 -16.71
N GLN A 154 -7.17 -0.96 -17.26
CA GLN A 154 -8.21 0.05 -17.46
C GLN A 154 -8.70 0.60 -16.12
N GLY A 155 -8.93 -0.25 -15.13
CA GLY A 155 -9.31 0.16 -13.76
C GLY A 155 -8.22 0.99 -13.08
N GLU A 156 -6.97 0.57 -13.21
CA GLU A 156 -5.80 1.31 -12.72
C GLU A 156 -5.74 2.73 -13.31
N SER A 157 -5.94 2.86 -14.61
CA SER A 157 -5.92 4.16 -15.29
C SER A 157 -7.02 5.11 -14.79
N ILE A 158 -8.25 4.59 -14.58
CA ILE A 158 -9.37 5.39 -14.04
C ILE A 158 -9.09 5.79 -12.59
N ALA A 159 -8.64 4.86 -11.76
CA ALA A 159 -8.36 5.11 -10.35
C ALA A 159 -7.19 6.12 -10.19
N ALA A 160 -6.13 5.98 -10.98
CA ALA A 160 -5.01 6.93 -11.02
C ALA A 160 -5.46 8.33 -11.45
N GLY A 161 -6.38 8.42 -12.42
CA GLY A 161 -7.00 9.69 -12.84
C GLY A 161 -7.81 10.36 -11.72
N LEU A 162 -8.58 9.58 -10.95
CA LEU A 162 -9.28 10.08 -9.75
C LEU A 162 -8.30 10.53 -8.67
N LEU A 163 -7.27 9.74 -8.42
CA LEU A 163 -6.24 10.07 -7.42
C LEU A 163 -5.52 11.36 -7.80
N HIS A 164 -5.15 11.53 -9.06
CA HIS A 164 -4.58 12.78 -9.57
C HIS A 164 -5.54 13.97 -9.37
N CYS A 165 -6.83 13.77 -9.60
CA CYS A 165 -7.87 14.77 -9.37
C CYS A 165 -7.96 15.17 -7.89
N VAL A 166 -7.90 14.22 -6.95
CA VAL A 166 -7.89 14.47 -5.50
C VAL A 166 -6.62 15.22 -5.08
N MET A 167 -5.46 14.74 -5.50
CA MET A 167 -4.17 15.30 -5.11
C MET A 167 -3.88 16.66 -5.79
N GLY A 168 -4.49 16.91 -6.96
CA GLY A 168 -4.27 18.12 -7.77
C GLY A 168 -2.84 18.27 -8.29
N GLY A 169 -2.10 17.17 -8.38
CA GLY A 169 -0.72 17.09 -8.83
C GLY A 169 -0.29 15.63 -9.04
N GLY A 170 0.99 15.41 -9.35
CA GLY A 170 1.54 14.06 -9.47
C GLY A 170 1.54 13.28 -8.15
N PRO A 171 1.88 12.00 -8.19
CA PRO A 171 2.12 11.21 -6.99
C PRO A 171 3.17 11.93 -6.12
N PHE A 172 3.02 11.89 -4.81
CA PHE A 172 3.86 12.62 -3.85
C PHE A 172 3.66 14.15 -3.83
N ALA A 173 2.55 14.67 -4.37
CA ALA A 173 2.21 16.09 -4.30
C ALA A 173 1.97 16.60 -2.86
N GLY A 174 1.94 15.68 -1.89
CA GLY A 174 1.73 16.00 -0.49
C GLY A 174 0.38 16.70 -0.27
N TRP A 175 -0.70 16.03 -0.57
CA TRP A 175 -2.04 16.56 -0.41
C TRP A 175 -2.49 16.56 1.05
N VAL A 176 -2.14 15.54 1.82
CA VAL A 176 -2.36 15.50 3.27
C VAL A 176 -1.34 16.42 3.95
N ARG A 177 -1.79 17.17 4.95
CA ARG A 177 -0.97 18.10 5.74
C ARG A 177 -1.35 17.99 7.20
N LEU A 178 -0.44 18.35 8.09
CA LEU A 178 -0.78 18.53 9.49
C LEU A 178 -1.95 19.49 9.63
N GLY A 179 -2.94 19.09 10.42
CA GLY A 179 -4.17 19.83 10.64
C GLY A 179 -5.22 19.72 9.53
N GLY A 180 -5.01 18.90 8.46
CA GLY A 180 -6.01 18.71 7.42
C GLY A 180 -5.44 18.32 6.05
N VAL A 181 -5.90 18.99 4.99
CA VAL A 181 -5.47 18.78 3.60
C VAL A 181 -5.06 20.09 2.93
N ALA A 182 -4.19 20.02 1.93
CA ALA A 182 -3.63 21.20 1.26
C ALA A 182 -4.65 21.96 0.40
N ARG A 183 -5.62 21.23 -0.19
CA ARG A 183 -6.63 21.81 -1.09
C ARG A 183 -7.93 21.02 -1.07
N PRO A 184 -9.07 21.66 -1.38
CA PRO A 184 -10.35 20.97 -1.50
C PRO A 184 -10.38 20.11 -2.76
N LEU A 185 -11.40 19.26 -2.87
CA LEU A 185 -11.72 18.57 -4.12
C LEU A 185 -12.17 19.59 -5.19
N PRO A 186 -11.90 19.32 -6.48
CA PRO A 186 -12.46 20.14 -7.56
C PRO A 186 -14.00 20.15 -7.52
N GLU A 187 -14.62 21.24 -7.99
CA GLU A 187 -16.08 21.39 -7.97
C GLU A 187 -16.81 20.29 -8.75
N ASP A 188 -16.20 19.81 -9.83
CA ASP A 188 -16.73 18.74 -10.68
C ASP A 188 -16.39 17.33 -10.20
N PHE A 189 -15.73 17.17 -9.03
CA PHE A 189 -15.32 15.86 -8.51
C PHE A 189 -16.51 14.90 -8.37
N GLY A 190 -17.67 15.37 -7.93
CA GLY A 190 -18.85 14.53 -7.80
C GLY A 190 -19.31 13.91 -9.13
N LEU A 191 -19.26 14.66 -10.22
CA LEU A 191 -19.57 14.17 -11.57
C LEU A 191 -18.52 13.16 -12.06
N ARG A 192 -17.23 13.46 -11.85
CA ARG A 192 -16.12 12.55 -12.19
C ARG A 192 -16.22 11.25 -11.40
N TRP A 193 -16.54 11.34 -10.11
CA TRP A 193 -16.73 10.16 -9.28
C TRP A 193 -17.86 9.27 -9.78
N GLN A 194 -19.04 9.83 -10.09
CA GLN A 194 -20.17 9.05 -10.59
C GLN A 194 -19.84 8.29 -11.89
N ALA A 195 -19.15 8.95 -12.83
CA ALA A 195 -18.70 8.31 -14.06
C ALA A 195 -17.68 7.19 -13.77
N ALA A 196 -16.63 7.50 -13.02
CA ALA A 196 -15.58 6.55 -12.68
C ALA A 196 -16.11 5.34 -11.87
N ARG A 197 -17.01 5.57 -10.92
CA ARG A 197 -17.64 4.50 -10.14
C ARG A 197 -18.37 3.48 -11.02
N LYS A 198 -19.17 3.96 -11.97
CA LYS A 198 -19.86 3.09 -12.94
C LYS A 198 -18.89 2.29 -13.80
N ASP A 199 -17.85 2.94 -14.28
CA ASP A 199 -16.82 2.28 -15.10
C ASP A 199 -16.03 1.25 -14.31
N ILE A 200 -15.68 1.55 -13.05
CA ILE A 200 -14.98 0.63 -12.14
C ILE A 200 -15.85 -0.60 -11.85
N GLU A 201 -17.15 -0.43 -11.58
CA GLU A 201 -18.07 -1.57 -11.37
C GLU A 201 -18.10 -2.49 -12.60
N ALA A 202 -18.26 -1.92 -13.80
CA ALA A 202 -18.26 -2.68 -15.04
C ALA A 202 -16.88 -3.39 -15.30
N ILE A 203 -15.78 -2.76 -14.90
CA ILE A 203 -14.45 -3.35 -14.98
C ILE A 203 -14.32 -4.51 -14.00
N LEU A 204 -14.81 -4.39 -12.76
CA LEU A 204 -14.78 -5.47 -11.77
C LEU A 204 -15.60 -6.69 -12.22
N GLU A 205 -16.79 -6.48 -12.83
CA GLU A 205 -17.58 -7.55 -13.41
C GLU A 205 -16.82 -8.28 -14.54
N ARG A 206 -16.23 -7.50 -15.46
CA ARG A 206 -15.41 -8.07 -16.55
C ARG A 206 -14.16 -8.77 -16.03
N PHE A 207 -13.50 -8.21 -15.01
CA PHE A 207 -12.33 -8.82 -14.39
C PHE A 207 -12.70 -10.15 -13.73
N SER A 208 -13.82 -10.22 -13.04
CA SER A 208 -14.32 -11.47 -12.45
C SER A 208 -14.50 -12.56 -13.51
N LEU A 209 -15.12 -12.24 -14.64
CA LEU A 209 -15.31 -13.20 -15.74
C LEU A 209 -14.00 -13.71 -16.36
N VAL A 210 -13.00 -12.83 -16.55
CA VAL A 210 -11.75 -13.21 -17.23
C VAL A 210 -10.65 -13.70 -16.29
N SER A 211 -10.80 -13.51 -14.98
CA SER A 211 -9.83 -13.89 -13.95
C SER A 211 -10.44 -14.82 -12.91
N VAL A 212 -11.34 -14.33 -12.04
CA VAL A 212 -11.88 -15.10 -10.91
C VAL A 212 -12.59 -16.38 -11.36
N ASP A 213 -13.44 -16.27 -12.40
CA ASP A 213 -14.22 -17.40 -12.94
C ASP A 213 -13.39 -18.24 -13.95
N ASN A 214 -12.17 -17.83 -14.24
CA ASN A 214 -11.31 -18.52 -15.20
C ASN A 214 -10.63 -19.73 -14.55
N PRO A 215 -10.87 -20.97 -15.06
CA PRO A 215 -10.26 -22.18 -14.49
C PRO A 215 -8.72 -22.15 -14.50
N SER A 216 -8.10 -21.48 -15.48
CA SER A 216 -6.65 -21.35 -15.53
C SER A 216 -6.12 -20.47 -14.39
N CYS A 217 -6.81 -19.39 -14.05
CA CYS A 217 -6.48 -18.55 -12.89
C CYS A 217 -6.61 -19.35 -11.60
N GLN A 218 -7.74 -20.03 -11.42
CA GLN A 218 -8.00 -20.84 -10.23
C GLN A 218 -6.93 -21.92 -10.06
N LYS A 219 -6.58 -22.63 -11.14
CA LYS A 219 -5.53 -23.66 -11.11
C LYS A 219 -4.15 -23.12 -10.73
N ARG A 220 -3.85 -21.87 -11.13
CA ARG A 220 -2.55 -21.24 -10.85
C ARG A 220 -2.44 -20.65 -9.43
N LEU A 221 -3.57 -20.35 -8.78
CA LEU A 221 -3.55 -19.61 -7.53
C LEU A 221 -4.08 -20.41 -6.33
N ARG A 222 -4.98 -21.40 -6.55
CA ARG A 222 -5.54 -22.21 -5.46
C ARG A 222 -4.51 -23.17 -4.88
N GLY A 223 -4.46 -23.21 -3.54
CA GLY A 223 -3.54 -24.05 -2.79
C GLY A 223 -2.07 -23.62 -2.86
N VAL A 224 -1.80 -22.44 -3.44
CA VAL A 224 -0.45 -21.89 -3.58
C VAL A 224 -0.20 -20.85 -2.49
N ALA A 225 0.98 -20.92 -1.85
CA ALA A 225 1.44 -19.97 -0.84
C ALA A 225 0.43 -19.81 0.31
N VAL A 226 -0.06 -20.92 0.81
CA VAL A 226 -1.03 -20.97 1.92
C VAL A 226 -0.39 -20.45 3.20
N LEU A 227 -1.10 -19.55 3.89
CA LEU A 227 -0.82 -19.16 5.28
C LEU A 227 -2.08 -19.32 6.11
N SER A 228 -1.99 -20.06 7.19
CA SER A 228 -3.05 -20.11 8.20
C SER A 228 -3.13 -18.81 9.00
N ALA A 229 -4.28 -18.57 9.65
CA ALA A 229 -4.46 -17.42 10.53
C ALA A 229 -3.39 -17.38 11.66
N GLN A 230 -3.01 -18.53 12.21
CA GLN A 230 -1.99 -18.62 13.24
C GLN A 230 -0.60 -18.23 12.72
N GLU A 231 -0.24 -18.68 11.53
CA GLU A 231 1.02 -18.29 10.89
C GLU A 231 1.03 -16.80 10.55
N CYS A 232 -0.10 -16.23 10.04
CA CYS A 232 -0.21 -14.78 9.82
C CYS A 232 0.10 -14.01 11.11
N VAL A 233 -0.47 -14.40 12.24
CA VAL A 233 -0.20 -13.77 13.55
C VAL A 233 1.27 -13.95 13.95
N SER A 234 1.83 -15.14 13.79
CA SER A 234 3.22 -15.43 14.16
C SER A 234 4.25 -14.62 13.37
N TRP A 235 3.98 -14.37 12.08
CA TRP A 235 4.82 -13.55 11.22
C TRP A 235 4.47 -12.04 11.29
N GLY A 236 3.36 -11.66 11.96
CA GLY A 236 2.84 -10.29 11.97
C GLY A 236 2.28 -9.84 10.63
N VAL A 237 1.84 -10.79 9.80
CA VAL A 237 1.18 -10.53 8.51
C VAL A 237 -0.20 -9.94 8.76
N THR A 238 -0.55 -8.85 8.08
CA THR A 238 -1.81 -8.13 8.22
C THR A 238 -2.45 -7.85 6.85
N GLY A 239 -3.53 -7.09 6.83
CA GLY A 239 -4.18 -6.64 5.60
C GLY A 239 -4.88 -7.76 4.81
N PRO A 240 -4.92 -7.68 3.47
CA PRO A 240 -5.57 -8.67 2.64
C PRO A 240 -5.09 -10.11 2.89
N SER A 241 -3.84 -10.30 3.31
CA SER A 241 -3.26 -11.63 3.52
C SER A 241 -3.82 -12.34 4.76
N ILE A 242 -3.98 -11.65 5.90
CA ILE A 242 -4.61 -12.26 7.08
C ILE A 242 -6.11 -12.44 6.87
N ARG A 243 -6.75 -11.53 6.13
CA ARG A 243 -8.17 -11.64 5.77
C ARG A 243 -8.42 -12.83 4.84
N ALA A 244 -7.52 -13.09 3.90
CA ALA A 244 -7.55 -14.30 3.07
C ALA A 244 -7.47 -15.60 3.90
N ALA A 245 -6.80 -15.58 5.05
CA ALA A 245 -6.73 -16.69 6.00
C ALA A 245 -7.94 -16.80 6.95
N GLY A 246 -9.04 -16.06 6.67
CA GLY A 246 -10.29 -16.15 7.42
C GLY A 246 -10.37 -15.29 8.69
N THR A 247 -9.39 -14.41 8.95
CA THR A 247 -9.40 -13.53 10.12
C THR A 247 -9.87 -12.13 9.73
N PRO A 248 -10.98 -11.63 10.29
CA PRO A 248 -11.57 -10.34 9.92
C PRO A 248 -10.84 -9.14 10.56
N PHE A 249 -9.51 -9.18 10.64
CA PHE A 249 -8.72 -8.09 11.20
C PHE A 249 -8.59 -6.95 10.19
N ASP A 250 -9.02 -5.75 10.61
CA ASP A 250 -8.92 -4.51 9.83
C ASP A 250 -8.88 -3.30 10.78
N VAL A 251 -7.81 -2.52 10.72
CA VAL A 251 -7.61 -1.36 11.61
C VAL A 251 -8.76 -0.35 11.53
N ARG A 252 -9.44 -0.24 10.37
CA ARG A 252 -10.60 0.63 10.20
C ARG A 252 -11.79 0.23 11.07
N ARG A 253 -11.85 -1.02 11.53
CA ARG A 253 -12.90 -1.58 12.41
C ARG A 253 -12.40 -1.82 13.83
N ASP A 254 -11.22 -2.40 13.98
CA ASP A 254 -10.70 -2.83 15.29
C ASP A 254 -10.15 -1.66 16.12
N ALA A 255 -9.58 -0.65 15.43
CA ALA A 255 -9.11 0.61 16.02
C ALA A 255 -9.49 1.80 15.12
N PRO A 256 -10.79 2.16 15.03
CA PRO A 256 -11.29 3.14 14.09
C PRO A 256 -10.58 4.50 14.21
N TYR A 257 -10.12 5.00 13.09
CA TYR A 257 -9.53 6.33 12.96
C TYR A 257 -10.32 7.17 11.94
N LEU A 258 -10.11 8.48 11.90
CA LEU A 258 -10.91 9.41 11.10
C LEU A 258 -12.42 9.20 11.39
N ALA A 259 -13.20 8.92 10.34
CA ALA A 259 -14.63 8.65 10.45
C ALA A 259 -15.02 7.21 10.05
N TYR A 260 -14.06 6.25 10.05
CA TYR A 260 -14.36 4.87 9.65
C TYR A 260 -15.38 4.18 10.56
N GLY A 261 -15.46 4.56 11.83
CA GLY A 261 -16.50 4.07 12.74
C GLY A 261 -17.94 4.52 12.41
N SER A 262 -18.08 5.54 11.53
CA SER A 262 -19.38 6.12 11.15
C SER A 262 -19.85 5.71 9.76
N VAL A 263 -19.10 4.88 9.04
CA VAL A 263 -19.46 4.41 7.69
C VAL A 263 -19.75 2.92 7.69
N ASP A 264 -20.62 2.52 6.77
CA ASP A 264 -21.01 1.14 6.56
C ASP A 264 -20.17 0.51 5.45
N PHE A 265 -19.44 -0.56 5.78
CA PHE A 265 -18.68 -1.41 4.87
C PHE A 265 -18.44 -2.78 5.50
N ASP A 266 -18.22 -3.78 4.67
CA ASP A 266 -17.94 -5.14 5.12
C ASP A 266 -16.41 -5.41 5.09
N ILE A 267 -15.96 -6.33 5.92
CA ILE A 267 -14.58 -6.86 5.87
C ILE A 267 -14.60 -8.15 5.06
N PRO A 268 -14.04 -8.15 3.82
CA PRO A 268 -13.96 -9.37 3.04
C PRO A 268 -12.95 -10.34 3.66
N ILE A 269 -13.34 -11.60 3.76
CA ILE A 269 -12.51 -12.69 4.29
C ILE A 269 -12.49 -13.88 3.31
N GLY A 270 -11.35 -14.57 3.25
CA GLY A 270 -11.20 -15.87 2.57
C GLY A 270 -11.37 -17.03 3.52
N GLU A 271 -11.00 -18.21 3.08
CA GLU A 271 -11.14 -19.46 3.84
C GLU A 271 -9.81 -20.20 3.99
N THR A 272 -9.02 -20.27 2.91
CA THR A 272 -7.83 -21.13 2.79
C THR A 272 -6.53 -20.39 3.10
N GLY A 273 -6.50 -19.06 2.89
CA GLY A 273 -5.29 -18.27 3.01
C GLY A 273 -4.30 -18.47 1.87
N ASP A 274 -4.76 -18.91 0.71
CA ASP A 274 -3.96 -19.09 -0.50
C ASP A 274 -3.93 -17.83 -1.39
N ASN A 275 -3.23 -17.91 -2.50
CA ASN A 275 -3.13 -16.80 -3.45
C ASN A 275 -4.48 -16.48 -4.12
N PHE A 276 -5.38 -17.47 -4.28
CA PHE A 276 -6.69 -17.22 -4.85
C PHE A 276 -7.59 -16.45 -3.89
N ASP A 277 -7.57 -16.79 -2.61
CA ASP A 277 -8.32 -16.05 -1.58
C ASP A 277 -7.80 -14.61 -1.44
N ARG A 278 -6.46 -14.40 -1.53
CA ARG A 278 -5.90 -13.03 -1.58
C ARG A 278 -6.44 -12.24 -2.76
N LEU A 279 -6.54 -12.86 -3.95
CA LEU A 279 -7.13 -12.22 -5.13
C LEU A 279 -8.60 -11.83 -4.89
N LEU A 280 -9.39 -12.72 -4.29
CA LEU A 280 -10.82 -12.48 -3.99
C LEU A 280 -10.97 -11.32 -2.99
N VAL A 281 -10.21 -11.32 -1.92
CA VAL A 281 -10.21 -10.26 -0.90
C VAL A 281 -9.89 -8.90 -1.55
N ILE A 282 -8.86 -8.82 -2.39
CA ILE A 282 -8.46 -7.59 -3.08
C ILE A 282 -9.59 -7.05 -3.98
N VAL A 283 -10.23 -7.93 -4.75
CA VAL A 283 -11.36 -7.55 -5.64
C VAL A 283 -12.53 -7.01 -4.82
N GLU A 284 -12.83 -7.65 -3.69
CA GLU A 284 -13.94 -7.23 -2.83
C GLU A 284 -13.61 -5.94 -2.06
N GLU A 285 -12.36 -5.74 -1.64
CA GLU A 285 -11.95 -4.49 -1.00
C GLU A 285 -12.12 -3.27 -1.93
N ILE A 286 -11.96 -3.43 -3.24
CA ILE A 286 -12.28 -2.35 -4.18
C ILE A 286 -13.78 -2.01 -4.10
N ARG A 287 -14.68 -2.99 -4.04
CA ARG A 287 -16.12 -2.76 -3.90
C ARG A 287 -16.46 -2.05 -2.59
N GLN A 288 -15.81 -2.46 -1.49
CA GLN A 288 -16.02 -1.81 -0.20
C GLN A 288 -15.50 -0.36 -0.20
N SER A 289 -14.36 -0.08 -0.85
CA SER A 289 -13.85 1.28 -1.02
C SER A 289 -14.83 2.15 -1.84
N LEU A 290 -15.48 1.61 -2.89
CA LEU A 290 -16.53 2.34 -3.62
C LEU A 290 -17.70 2.73 -2.70
N ARG A 291 -18.16 1.81 -1.82
CA ARG A 291 -19.23 2.08 -0.83
C ARG A 291 -18.83 3.18 0.16
N ILE A 292 -17.58 3.15 0.64
CA ILE A 292 -17.08 4.16 1.57
C ILE A 292 -17.01 5.53 0.89
N ILE A 293 -16.48 5.62 -0.32
CA ILE A 293 -16.37 6.89 -1.05
C ILE A 293 -17.75 7.50 -1.33
N ASP A 294 -18.77 6.69 -1.66
CA ASP A 294 -20.13 7.16 -1.83
C ASP A 294 -20.69 7.81 -0.55
N GLN A 295 -20.36 7.24 0.60
CA GLN A 295 -20.78 7.79 1.89
C GLN A 295 -20.03 9.09 2.21
N CYS A 296 -18.72 9.12 1.95
CA CYS A 296 -17.91 10.34 2.09
C CYS A 296 -18.44 11.48 1.22
N GLN A 297 -18.77 11.18 -0.03
CA GLN A 297 -19.33 12.16 -0.97
C GLN A 297 -20.65 12.77 -0.46
N ARG A 298 -21.61 11.93 -0.02
CA ARG A 298 -22.88 12.40 0.53
C ARG A 298 -22.67 13.31 1.73
N LEU A 299 -21.77 12.93 2.63
CA LEU A 299 -21.49 13.70 3.84
C LEU A 299 -20.74 15.01 3.55
N LEU A 300 -19.79 15.00 2.63
CA LEU A 300 -19.10 16.23 2.21
C LEU A 300 -20.07 17.25 1.56
N VAL A 301 -21.06 16.77 0.81
CA VAL A 301 -22.15 17.64 0.27
C VAL A 301 -23.03 18.17 1.39
N SER A 302 -23.41 17.35 2.34
CA SER A 302 -24.23 17.73 3.49
C SER A 302 -23.55 18.75 4.41
N LEU A 303 -22.25 18.59 4.65
CA LEU A 303 -21.46 19.53 5.45
C LEU A 303 -21.31 20.90 4.79
N GLY A 304 -21.43 20.97 3.45
CA GLY A 304 -21.21 22.20 2.70
C GLY A 304 -19.76 22.70 2.74
N PRO A 305 -19.53 23.97 2.33
CA PRO A 305 -18.22 24.58 2.41
C PRO A 305 -17.80 24.77 3.88
N GLY A 306 -16.51 24.56 4.16
CA GLY A 306 -15.97 24.66 5.52
C GLY A 306 -14.45 24.50 5.54
N ALA A 307 -13.87 24.65 6.72
CA ALA A 307 -12.43 24.50 6.93
C ALA A 307 -11.96 23.10 6.53
N ILE A 308 -10.92 23.05 5.72
CA ILE A 308 -10.26 21.80 5.28
C ILE A 308 -8.89 21.61 5.96
N ARG A 309 -8.46 22.62 6.72
CA ARG A 309 -7.21 22.64 7.47
C ARG A 309 -7.35 23.62 8.63
N LEU A 310 -6.69 23.32 9.73
CA LEU A 310 -6.57 24.22 10.85
C LEU A 310 -5.45 25.24 10.59
N SER A 311 -5.68 26.48 11.00
CA SER A 311 -4.63 27.47 11.16
C SER A 311 -4.17 27.40 12.63
N LEU A 312 -3.01 26.81 12.86
CA LEU A 312 -2.41 26.72 14.17
C LEU A 312 -1.14 27.58 14.20
N PRO A 313 -0.95 28.43 15.24
CA PRO A 313 0.28 29.20 15.37
C PRO A 313 1.51 28.29 15.33
N GLY A 314 2.46 28.60 14.45
CA GLY A 314 3.65 27.78 14.23
C GLY A 314 3.48 26.52 13.36
N TRP A 315 2.23 26.11 13.00
CA TRP A 315 1.98 24.93 12.18
C TRP A 315 1.79 25.26 10.71
N CYS A 316 1.04 26.30 10.42
CA CYS A 316 0.92 26.94 9.12
C CYS A 316 -0.04 28.14 9.22
N GLU A 317 0.35 29.30 8.76
CA GLU A 317 -0.56 30.41 8.57
C GLU A 317 -1.17 30.25 7.16
N VAL A 318 -2.43 29.83 7.10
CA VAL A 318 -3.22 29.84 5.86
C VAL A 318 -3.98 31.15 5.85
N GLU A 319 -3.54 32.10 5.02
CA GLU A 319 -4.41 33.21 4.64
C GLU A 319 -5.57 32.63 3.82
N ASN A 320 -6.79 32.84 4.31
CA ASN A 320 -8.05 32.34 3.74
C ASN A 320 -8.47 33.21 2.53
N THR A 321 -7.58 33.50 1.60
CA THR A 321 -7.78 34.47 0.51
C THR A 321 -8.29 33.89 -0.80
N GLY A 322 -8.66 32.56 -0.84
CA GLY A 322 -9.21 31.94 -2.07
C GLY A 322 -8.21 31.82 -3.24
N GLU A 323 -7.04 32.36 -3.13
CA GLU A 323 -5.93 32.14 -4.06
C GLU A 323 -5.08 30.96 -3.60
N PRO A 324 -4.39 30.25 -4.50
CA PRO A 324 -3.45 29.21 -4.09
C PRO A 324 -2.43 29.86 -3.17
N ALA A 325 -2.57 29.61 -1.87
CA ALA A 325 -1.75 30.19 -0.83
C ALA A 325 -0.29 29.97 -1.17
N GLY A 326 0.45 31.03 -1.42
CA GLY A 326 1.88 30.98 -1.38
C GLY A 326 2.25 30.43 0.01
N GLU A 327 2.84 29.25 0.06
CA GLU A 327 3.30 28.67 1.32
C GLU A 327 4.25 29.68 1.96
N THR A 328 3.80 30.35 3.01
CA THR A 328 4.73 31.07 3.89
C THR A 328 5.64 29.98 4.45
N LEU A 329 6.90 30.00 4.06
CA LEU A 329 7.93 29.07 4.52
C LEU A 329 8.07 29.28 6.04
N VAL A 330 7.34 28.47 6.82
CA VAL A 330 7.57 28.37 8.27
C VAL A 330 8.87 27.59 8.41
N LEU A 331 9.98 28.28 8.63
CA LEU A 331 11.31 27.68 8.70
C LEU A 331 11.42 26.76 9.91
N ASP A 332 10.76 27.09 11.01
CA ASP A 332 10.91 26.40 12.30
C ASP A 332 9.86 25.31 12.55
N GLY A 333 8.71 25.32 11.90
CA GLY A 333 7.65 24.33 12.06
C GLY A 333 7.00 24.31 13.46
N PRO A 334 6.02 23.41 13.69
CA PRO A 334 5.36 23.31 14.98
C PRO A 334 6.25 22.66 16.03
N ARG A 335 6.17 23.18 17.26
CA ARG A 335 6.65 22.47 18.45
C ARG A 335 5.56 21.54 18.95
N ILE A 336 5.85 20.27 19.01
CA ILE A 336 4.94 19.25 19.53
C ILE A 336 5.31 18.99 20.98
N GLY A 337 4.34 19.03 21.89
CA GLY A 337 4.57 18.81 23.32
C GLY A 337 5.33 17.49 23.59
N PRO A 338 6.05 17.39 24.72
CA PRO A 338 6.78 16.18 25.05
C PRO A 338 5.82 15.02 25.30
N GLY A 339 6.14 13.84 24.74
CA GLY A 339 5.33 12.64 24.88
C GLY A 339 5.68 11.59 23.85
N GLU A 340 4.93 10.50 23.87
CA GLU A 340 5.03 9.42 22.90
C GLU A 340 3.66 8.95 22.47
N VAL A 341 3.55 8.46 21.23
CA VAL A 341 2.32 7.97 20.66
C VAL A 341 2.60 6.82 19.71
N ALA A 342 1.71 5.83 19.72
CA ALA A 342 1.61 4.80 18.68
C ALA A 342 0.27 4.95 17.95
N SER A 343 0.28 4.98 16.63
CA SER A 343 -0.91 5.09 15.80
C SER A 343 -0.76 4.19 14.58
N SER A 344 -1.83 3.54 14.18
CA SER A 344 -1.86 2.68 12.98
C SER A 344 -3.02 3.06 12.07
N VAL A 345 -2.82 2.82 10.79
CA VAL A 345 -3.85 2.94 9.74
C VAL A 345 -3.86 1.67 8.90
N GLU A 346 -5.00 1.36 8.30
CA GLU A 346 -5.09 0.28 7.31
C GLU A 346 -4.63 0.81 5.97
N SER A 347 -3.45 0.39 5.51
CA SER A 347 -3.00 0.65 4.14
C SER A 347 -3.52 -0.43 3.18
N SER A 348 -3.26 -0.29 1.88
CA SER A 348 -3.59 -1.33 0.89
C SER A 348 -2.81 -2.63 1.07
N THR A 349 -1.66 -2.55 1.75
CA THR A 349 -0.79 -3.70 2.06
C THR A 349 -1.13 -4.32 3.42
N GLY A 350 -1.69 -3.54 4.34
CA GLY A 350 -2.05 -3.96 5.70
C GLY A 350 -1.86 -2.85 6.72
N GLU A 351 -1.72 -3.23 7.98
CA GLU A 351 -1.52 -2.29 9.08
C GLU A 351 -0.19 -1.55 8.95
N LEU A 352 -0.26 -0.25 8.72
CA LEU A 352 0.89 0.66 8.70
C LEU A 352 0.89 1.47 9.99
N GLY A 353 1.92 1.30 10.82
CA GLY A 353 2.03 1.92 12.13
C GLY A 353 3.15 2.95 12.22
N PHE A 354 2.92 3.98 13.04
CA PHE A 354 3.92 4.98 13.41
C PHE A 354 4.03 5.05 14.93
N PHE A 355 5.25 4.97 15.43
CA PHE A 355 5.59 5.28 16.82
C PHE A 355 6.46 6.53 16.84
N LEU A 356 6.00 7.57 17.52
CA LEU A 356 6.65 8.88 17.57
C LEU A 356 6.96 9.25 19.01
N VAL A 357 8.12 9.88 19.21
CA VAL A 357 8.53 10.48 20.48
C VAL A 357 8.90 11.94 20.25
N SER A 358 8.35 12.84 21.07
CA SER A 358 8.69 14.27 21.12
C SER A 358 9.29 14.64 22.47
N ASP A 359 10.26 15.50 22.47
CA ASP A 359 10.82 16.15 23.69
C ASP A 359 10.38 17.61 23.84
N GLY A 360 9.42 18.06 23.03
CA GLY A 360 8.91 19.43 23.03
C GLY A 360 9.55 20.33 21.98
N GLU A 361 10.41 19.78 21.16
CA GLU A 361 11.13 20.53 20.13
C GLU A 361 10.48 20.46 18.74
N VAL A 362 11.02 21.20 17.79
CA VAL A 362 10.56 21.24 16.39
C VAL A 362 10.91 19.98 15.60
N LEU A 363 11.87 19.20 16.08
CA LEU A 363 12.31 17.95 15.46
C LEU A 363 11.73 16.76 16.23
N PRO A 364 11.38 15.67 15.55
CA PRO A 364 11.08 14.41 16.22
C PRO A 364 12.29 13.90 17.01
N ARG A 365 12.08 13.48 18.26
CA ARG A 365 13.10 12.78 19.05
C ARG A 365 13.34 11.38 18.52
N ARG A 366 12.25 10.68 18.14
CA ARG A 366 12.26 9.35 17.57
C ARG A 366 11.07 9.17 16.66
N ILE A 367 11.32 8.53 15.52
CA ILE A 367 10.28 7.99 14.66
C ILE A 367 10.59 6.52 14.39
N HIS A 368 9.57 5.68 14.46
CA HIS A 368 9.63 4.30 14.01
C HIS A 368 8.38 3.99 13.17
N CYS A 369 8.60 3.36 12.02
CA CYS A 369 7.54 2.97 11.10
C CYS A 369 7.45 1.44 11.03
N ARG A 370 6.28 0.87 11.31
CA ARG A 370 5.96 -0.53 11.05
C ARG A 370 5.32 -0.65 9.67
N GLY A 371 6.12 -1.02 8.67
CA GLY A 371 5.61 -1.29 7.32
C GLY A 371 5.16 -2.75 7.19
N PRO A 372 3.94 -3.03 6.69
CA PRO A 372 3.46 -4.41 6.55
C PRO A 372 4.26 -5.23 5.53
N SER A 373 4.74 -4.62 4.44
CA SER A 373 5.50 -5.31 3.40
C SER A 373 6.79 -5.96 3.90
N PHE A 374 7.45 -5.37 4.91
CA PHE A 374 8.63 -5.97 5.53
C PHE A 374 8.32 -7.35 6.13
N LEU A 375 7.21 -7.45 6.86
CA LEU A 375 6.77 -8.69 7.50
C LEU A 375 6.26 -9.70 6.47
N HIS A 376 5.60 -9.23 5.41
CA HIS A 376 5.20 -10.07 4.28
C HIS A 376 6.40 -10.68 3.57
N ALA A 377 7.47 -9.90 3.33
CA ALA A 377 8.70 -10.40 2.75
C ALA A 377 9.35 -11.49 3.60
N GLN A 378 9.35 -11.31 4.94
CA GLN A 378 9.89 -12.30 5.88
C GLN A 378 9.07 -13.61 5.93
N ALA A 379 7.76 -13.56 5.64
CA ALA A 379 6.90 -14.75 5.60
C ALA A 379 7.04 -15.55 4.28
N MET A 380 7.47 -14.91 3.18
CA MET A 380 7.53 -15.56 1.86
C MET A 380 8.32 -16.87 1.81
N PRO A 381 9.50 -17.02 2.44
CA PRO A 381 10.22 -18.29 2.43
C PRO A 381 9.40 -19.45 2.96
N ALA A 382 8.63 -19.22 4.05
CA ALA A 382 7.75 -20.24 4.61
C ALA A 382 6.58 -20.58 3.68
N MET A 383 6.02 -19.56 2.99
CA MET A 383 4.89 -19.71 2.06
C MET A 383 5.24 -20.48 0.80
N LEU A 384 6.47 -20.33 0.30
CA LEU A 384 6.88 -20.82 -1.02
C LEU A 384 7.72 -22.10 -0.97
N ARG A 385 8.14 -22.57 0.19
CA ARG A 385 8.89 -23.82 0.29
C ARG A 385 8.08 -25.00 -0.23
N GLY A 386 8.65 -25.73 -1.19
CA GLY A 386 8.01 -26.89 -1.85
C GLY A 386 7.06 -26.53 -2.99
N THR A 387 6.80 -25.24 -3.25
CA THR A 387 6.01 -24.77 -4.41
C THR A 387 6.87 -24.71 -5.67
N HIS A 388 6.26 -24.43 -6.80
CA HIS A 388 6.95 -24.26 -8.09
C HIS A 388 7.60 -22.87 -8.19
N LEU A 389 8.72 -22.76 -8.91
CA LEU A 389 9.37 -21.46 -9.16
C LEU A 389 8.41 -20.44 -9.79
N ASP A 390 7.52 -20.88 -10.66
CA ASP A 390 6.50 -20.05 -11.28
C ASP A 390 5.52 -19.39 -10.28
N ASP A 391 5.43 -19.88 -9.05
CA ASP A 391 4.54 -19.36 -8.01
C ASP A 391 5.16 -18.16 -7.26
N LEU A 392 6.46 -17.92 -7.43
CA LEU A 392 7.20 -16.85 -6.77
C LEU A 392 6.62 -15.47 -7.11
N LEU A 393 6.57 -15.12 -8.40
CA LEU A 393 6.14 -13.78 -8.84
C LEU A 393 4.66 -13.50 -8.58
N PRO A 394 3.71 -14.43 -8.83
CA PRO A 394 2.33 -14.23 -8.44
C PRO A 394 2.14 -14.00 -6.94
N THR A 395 2.89 -14.74 -6.10
CA THR A 395 2.85 -14.57 -4.64
C THR A 395 3.38 -13.20 -4.22
N ALA A 396 4.55 -12.79 -4.73
CA ALA A 396 5.12 -11.48 -4.47
C ALA A 396 4.17 -10.35 -4.89
N ALA A 397 3.49 -10.50 -6.04
CA ALA A 397 2.49 -9.56 -6.53
C ALA A 397 1.27 -9.46 -5.61
N LEU A 398 0.75 -10.58 -5.13
CA LEU A 398 -0.41 -10.63 -4.24
C LEU A 398 -0.11 -10.14 -2.82
N LEU A 399 1.11 -10.33 -2.33
CA LEU A 399 1.58 -9.74 -1.08
C LEU A 399 1.81 -8.23 -1.20
N HIS A 400 1.98 -7.73 -2.43
CA HIS A 400 2.23 -6.32 -2.73
C HIS A 400 3.41 -5.76 -1.93
N LEU A 401 4.60 -6.31 -2.18
CA LEU A 401 5.81 -5.84 -1.51
C LEU A 401 6.15 -4.44 -1.99
N VAL A 402 5.95 -3.44 -1.13
CA VAL A 402 6.32 -2.04 -1.38
C VAL A 402 7.69 -1.81 -0.79
N SER A 403 8.69 -1.47 -1.62
CA SER A 403 10.06 -1.31 -1.14
C SER A 403 10.19 -0.18 -0.12
N GLY A 404 9.42 0.90 -0.26
CA GLY A 404 9.42 1.98 0.73
C GLY A 404 9.07 1.53 2.14
N GLU A 405 8.23 0.49 2.29
CA GLU A 405 7.92 -0.15 3.58
C GLU A 405 8.99 -1.16 4.00
N CYS A 406 9.69 -1.79 3.04
CA CYS A 406 10.77 -2.74 3.31
C CYS A 406 12.08 -2.03 3.65
N ASP A 407 12.40 -0.96 2.93
CA ASP A 407 13.70 -0.28 2.88
C ASP A 407 13.75 0.98 3.77
N ARG A 408 12.99 1.01 4.82
CA ARG A 408 12.84 2.12 5.78
C ARG A 408 14.12 2.44 6.58
#